data_7e7839a2fb634856bb83281c639e069c
#
_entry.id   7e7839a2fb634856bb83281c639e069c
#
_cell.length_a   1.000
_cell.length_b   1.000
_cell.length_c   1.000
_cell.angle_alpha   90.00
_cell.angle_beta   90.00
_cell.angle_gamma   90.00
#
_symmetry.space_group_name_H-M   'P 1'
#
loop_
_entity.id
_entity.type
_entity.pdbx_description
1 polymer ?
#
loop_
_entity_poly.entity_id
_entity_poly.type
_entity_poly.pdbx_seq_one_letter_code
_entity_poly.pdbx_strand_id
1 'polypeptide(L)'
;MRQIHDTKLVFIHIPKTAGMAVVSAFGLEHLPTDHMMSRDQDRAFLGSEYVRFLVFRDPVSRFVSAYKYSLSMLEHHHGNSAREDILNHGLDKDVNAFLAHYADQPARLLKNLHFVPQWFYYVNGKPSIILRQEHLATDIQIIANLAPQYFEGLSVQNKSPSQVEANTSLTDESKARVKDLYRTDFMLWGGSALGS
;
A
#
# COMPACT_ATOMS: atom_id res chain seq x y z
N MET A 1 -7.94 -1.25 9.76
CA MET A 1 -7.63 0.12 10.25
C MET A 1 -6.91 0.05 11.59
N ARG A 2 -6.07 1.03 11.90
CA ARG A 2 -5.26 1.07 13.11
C ARG A 2 -5.41 2.40 13.84
N GLN A 3 -5.90 2.38 15.08
CA GLN A 3 -5.96 3.56 15.93
C GLN A 3 -4.55 3.92 16.43
N ILE A 4 -4.22 5.20 16.45
CA ILE A 4 -2.97 5.72 17.01
C ILE A 4 -3.17 5.87 18.52
N HIS A 5 -2.70 4.88 19.28
CA HIS A 5 -2.85 4.80 20.74
C HIS A 5 -4.31 5.08 21.18
N ASP A 6 -4.53 5.91 22.18
CA ASP A 6 -5.84 6.31 22.72
C ASP A 6 -6.43 7.57 22.05
N THR A 7 -5.85 8.00 20.92
CA THR A 7 -6.34 9.17 20.17
C THR A 7 -7.56 8.86 19.32
N LYS A 8 -8.13 9.91 18.71
CA LYS A 8 -9.15 9.77 17.66
C LYS A 8 -8.56 9.69 16.25
N LEU A 9 -7.25 9.50 16.12
CA LEU A 9 -6.58 9.29 14.84
C LEU A 9 -6.58 7.81 14.46
N VAL A 10 -6.96 7.52 13.22
CA VAL A 10 -7.00 6.15 12.70
C VAL A 10 -6.26 6.07 11.37
N PHE A 11 -5.25 5.23 11.33
CA PHE A 11 -4.49 4.94 10.13
C PHE A 11 -5.15 3.83 9.32
N ILE A 12 -5.42 4.10 8.03
CA ILE A 12 -5.87 3.13 7.04
C ILE A 12 -4.63 2.62 6.31
N HIS A 13 -4.16 1.45 6.68
CA HIS A 13 -2.90 0.92 6.17
C HIS A 13 -3.08 0.26 4.80
N ILE A 14 -2.71 0.96 3.73
CA ILE A 14 -2.63 0.41 2.38
C ILE A 14 -1.29 -0.35 2.23
N PRO A 15 -1.28 -1.59 1.72
CA PRO A 15 -0.03 -2.30 1.48
C PRO A 15 0.88 -1.56 0.47
N LYS A 16 2.18 -1.53 0.75
CA LYS A 16 3.23 -0.99 -0.14
C LYS A 16 3.21 0.53 -0.33
N THR A 17 2.64 1.29 0.62
CA THR A 17 2.61 2.76 0.65
C THR A 17 3.39 3.35 1.85
N ALA A 18 4.44 2.69 2.31
CA ALA A 18 5.25 3.07 3.48
C ALA A 18 4.52 2.98 4.83
N GLY A 19 3.47 2.15 4.95
CA GLY A 19 2.71 2.00 6.18
C GLY A 19 3.55 1.58 7.39
N MET A 20 4.59 0.76 7.20
CA MET A 20 5.53 0.39 8.27
C MET A 20 6.27 1.61 8.86
N ALA A 21 6.66 2.56 8.01
CA ALA A 21 7.29 3.79 8.48
C ALA A 21 6.32 4.64 9.31
N VAL A 22 5.03 4.68 8.91
CA VAL A 22 3.98 5.36 9.67
C VAL A 22 3.75 4.69 11.02
N VAL A 23 3.59 3.36 11.02
CA VAL A 23 3.36 2.58 12.26
C VAL A 23 4.53 2.80 13.24
N SER A 24 5.77 2.69 12.75
CA SER A 24 6.96 2.93 13.56
C SER A 24 7.09 4.39 14.04
N ALA A 25 6.70 5.36 13.21
CA ALA A 25 6.79 6.78 13.57
C ALA A 25 5.90 7.16 14.77
N PHE A 26 4.90 6.34 15.08
CA PHE A 26 4.02 6.51 16.24
C PHE A 26 4.24 5.42 17.31
N GLY A 27 5.40 4.76 17.33
CA GLY A 27 5.74 3.75 18.34
C GLY A 27 4.79 2.55 18.38
N LEU A 28 4.12 2.25 17.27
CA LEU A 28 3.20 1.12 17.18
C LEU A 28 3.90 -0.13 16.66
N GLU A 29 3.52 -1.30 17.19
CA GLU A 29 3.94 -2.57 16.63
C GLU A 29 3.16 -2.87 15.33
N HIS A 30 3.85 -3.45 14.36
CA HIS A 30 3.19 -3.93 13.15
C HIS A 30 2.42 -5.22 13.43
N LEU A 31 1.15 -5.25 13.05
CA LEU A 31 0.34 -6.46 13.08
C LEU A 31 0.12 -6.99 11.66
N PRO A 32 0.17 -8.32 11.45
CA PRO A 32 -0.12 -8.91 10.14
C PRO A 32 -1.49 -8.53 9.57
N THR A 33 -2.45 -8.22 10.44
CA THR A 33 -3.82 -7.83 10.10
C THR A 33 -3.97 -6.35 9.75
N ASP A 34 -2.93 -5.51 9.90
CA ASP A 34 -3.02 -4.07 9.66
C ASP A 34 -3.45 -3.72 8.22
N HIS A 35 -3.16 -4.61 7.26
CA HIS A 35 -3.55 -4.45 5.86
C HIS A 35 -4.98 -4.93 5.55
N MET A 36 -5.59 -5.66 6.47
CA MET A 36 -6.92 -6.23 6.24
C MET A 36 -7.97 -5.21 6.65
N MET A 37 -8.89 -4.92 5.75
CA MET A 37 -10.11 -4.20 6.10
C MET A 37 -11.13 -5.22 6.59
N SER A 38 -11.13 -5.47 7.91
CA SER A 38 -12.14 -6.32 8.55
C SER A 38 -13.41 -5.48 8.73
N ARG A 39 -14.49 -5.87 8.05
CA ARG A 39 -15.75 -5.10 8.04
C ARG A 39 -16.32 -4.83 9.44
N ASP A 40 -16.09 -5.71 10.40
CA ASP A 40 -16.69 -5.60 11.72
C ASP A 40 -15.85 -4.76 12.70
N GLN A 41 -14.55 -4.96 12.72
CA GLN A 41 -13.64 -4.16 13.57
C GLN A 41 -13.49 -2.73 13.06
N ASP A 42 -13.49 -2.54 11.73
CA ASP A 42 -13.30 -1.22 11.11
C ASP A 42 -14.54 -0.33 11.22
N ARG A 43 -15.74 -0.90 11.39
CA ARG A 43 -16.99 -0.13 11.61
C ARG A 43 -16.92 0.77 12.82
N ALA A 44 -16.25 0.35 13.88
CA ALA A 44 -16.07 1.16 15.08
C ALA A 44 -15.35 2.48 14.80
N PHE A 45 -14.52 2.53 13.76
CA PHE A 45 -13.73 3.72 13.38
C PHE A 45 -14.36 4.57 12.28
N LEU A 46 -15.57 4.25 11.80
CA LEU A 46 -16.26 5.01 10.77
C LEU A 46 -17.08 6.18 11.32
N GLY A 47 -17.18 6.33 12.64
CA GLY A 47 -17.83 7.46 13.28
C GLY A 47 -17.17 8.80 12.94
N SER A 48 -17.95 9.88 13.00
CA SER A 48 -17.49 11.24 12.70
C SER A 48 -16.47 11.78 13.70
N GLU A 49 -16.38 11.17 14.87
CA GLU A 49 -15.42 11.49 15.92
C GLU A 49 -13.98 11.09 15.59
N TYR A 50 -13.78 10.23 14.58
CA TYR A 50 -12.45 9.78 14.17
C TYR A 50 -11.92 10.54 12.97
N VAL A 51 -10.69 11.00 13.07
CA VAL A 51 -9.90 11.53 11.95
C VAL A 51 -9.13 10.36 11.33
N ARG A 52 -9.56 9.95 10.14
CA ARG A 52 -8.94 8.83 9.40
C ARG A 52 -7.96 9.36 8.38
N PHE A 53 -6.79 8.75 8.31
CA PHE A 53 -5.80 9.09 7.31
C PHE A 53 -5.21 7.86 6.63
N LEU A 54 -4.70 8.04 5.44
CA LEU A 54 -3.99 7.03 4.69
C LEU A 54 -2.81 7.65 3.93
N VAL A 55 -1.94 6.78 3.42
CA VAL A 55 -0.85 7.18 2.52
C VAL A 55 -1.13 6.60 1.14
N PHE A 56 -1.18 7.45 0.14
CA PHE A 56 -1.17 7.07 -1.28
C PHE A 56 0.26 7.05 -1.82
N ARG A 57 0.47 6.21 -2.79
CA ARG A 57 1.71 6.11 -3.55
C ARG A 57 1.41 6.12 -5.04
N ASP A 58 2.38 6.58 -5.87
CA ASP A 58 2.33 6.40 -7.32
C ASP A 58 1.97 4.94 -7.67
N PRO A 59 0.90 4.70 -8.43
CA PRO A 59 0.42 3.33 -8.66
C PRO A 59 1.42 2.43 -9.40
N VAL A 60 2.27 2.99 -10.28
CA VAL A 60 3.33 2.22 -10.97
C VAL A 60 4.40 1.77 -9.97
N SER A 61 4.90 2.71 -9.17
CA SER A 61 5.91 2.43 -8.15
C SER A 61 5.39 1.46 -7.10
N ARG A 62 4.10 1.58 -6.74
CA ARG A 62 3.43 0.66 -5.83
C ARG A 62 3.34 -0.75 -6.40
N PHE A 63 2.94 -0.90 -7.67
CA PHE A 63 2.87 -2.19 -8.37
C PHE A 63 4.22 -2.90 -8.37
N VAL A 64 5.28 -2.22 -8.77
CA VAL A 64 6.66 -2.76 -8.73
C VAL A 64 7.07 -3.16 -7.32
N SER A 65 6.70 -2.35 -6.31
CA SER A 65 6.98 -2.68 -4.90
C SER A 65 6.22 -3.92 -4.42
N ALA A 66 4.99 -4.14 -4.91
CA ALA A 66 4.21 -5.33 -4.59
C ALA A 66 4.82 -6.59 -5.23
N TYR A 67 5.26 -6.49 -6.48
CA TYR A 67 5.98 -7.57 -7.15
C TYR A 67 7.28 -7.94 -6.40
N LYS A 68 8.15 -6.97 -6.10
CA LYS A 68 9.38 -7.19 -5.31
C LYS A 68 9.10 -7.85 -3.96
N TYR A 69 8.03 -7.44 -3.30
CA TYR A 69 7.63 -8.04 -2.04
C TYR A 69 7.19 -9.50 -2.23
N SER A 70 6.42 -9.80 -3.29
CA SER A 70 6.03 -11.18 -3.58
C SER A 70 7.24 -12.08 -3.83
N LEU A 71 8.28 -11.55 -4.48
CA LEU A 71 9.56 -12.27 -4.66
C LEU A 71 10.28 -12.51 -3.34
N SER A 72 10.37 -11.51 -2.45
CA SER A 72 11.03 -11.66 -1.15
C SER A 72 10.32 -12.66 -0.22
N MET A 73 9.07 -12.99 -0.50
CA MET A 73 8.27 -13.95 0.26
C MET A 73 8.29 -15.36 -0.32
N LEU A 74 9.08 -15.62 -1.39
CA LEU A 74 9.14 -16.95 -2.04
C LEU A 74 9.65 -18.06 -1.09
N GLU A 75 10.52 -17.71 -0.16
CA GLU A 75 11.09 -18.63 0.83
C GLU A 75 10.20 -18.81 2.07
N HIS A 76 9.22 -17.91 2.27
CA HIS A 76 8.36 -17.93 3.43
C HIS A 76 6.97 -18.49 3.07
N HIS A 77 6.56 -19.52 3.78
CA HIS A 77 5.25 -20.14 3.58
C HIS A 77 4.16 -19.20 4.09
N HIS A 78 3.19 -18.81 3.21
CA HIS A 78 1.77 -18.61 3.55
C HIS A 78 1.02 -17.77 2.49
N GLY A 79 0.02 -18.39 1.86
CA GLY A 79 -1.23 -17.78 1.44
C GLY A 79 -1.21 -16.57 0.48
N ASN A 80 -0.15 -16.39 -0.32
CA ASN A 80 -0.10 -15.34 -1.32
C ASN A 80 -0.27 -15.95 -2.71
N SER A 81 -1.44 -15.76 -3.34
CA SER A 81 -1.73 -16.32 -4.66
C SER A 81 -0.75 -15.84 -5.75
N ALA A 82 -0.25 -14.61 -5.65
CA ALA A 82 0.77 -14.11 -6.57
C ALA A 82 2.10 -14.86 -6.42
N ARG A 83 2.47 -15.28 -5.20
CA ARG A 83 3.63 -16.12 -4.95
C ARG A 83 3.50 -17.51 -5.60
N GLU A 84 2.34 -18.13 -5.43
CA GLU A 84 2.06 -19.44 -6.06
C GLU A 84 2.14 -19.34 -7.58
N ASP A 85 1.58 -18.30 -8.17
CA ASP A 85 1.67 -18.07 -9.61
C ASP A 85 3.11 -17.82 -10.06
N ILE A 86 3.90 -17.07 -9.30
CA ILE A 86 5.31 -16.83 -9.58
C ILE A 86 6.08 -18.17 -9.62
N LEU A 87 5.90 -19.02 -8.60
CA LEU A 87 6.58 -20.31 -8.52
C LEU A 87 6.13 -21.30 -9.61
N ASN A 88 4.83 -21.37 -9.85
CA ASN A 88 4.28 -22.36 -10.78
C ASN A 88 4.52 -22.01 -12.25
N HIS A 89 4.76 -20.74 -12.57
CA HIS A 89 4.89 -20.25 -13.94
C HIS A 89 6.25 -19.58 -14.23
N GLY A 90 7.22 -19.65 -13.31
CA GLY A 90 8.55 -19.08 -13.51
C GLY A 90 8.55 -17.56 -13.71
N LEU A 91 7.70 -16.82 -12.98
CA LEU A 91 7.51 -15.38 -13.13
C LEU A 91 8.40 -14.55 -12.21
N ASP A 92 9.46 -15.15 -11.67
CA ASP A 92 10.40 -14.56 -10.70
C ASP A 92 11.48 -13.68 -11.33
N LYS A 93 11.64 -13.69 -12.65
CA LYS A 93 12.74 -13.02 -13.35
C LYS A 93 12.38 -11.68 -13.97
N ASP A 94 11.11 -11.43 -14.29
CA ASP A 94 10.70 -10.23 -15.02
C ASP A 94 9.28 -9.77 -14.64
N VAL A 95 9.19 -8.53 -14.17
CA VAL A 95 7.92 -7.89 -13.82
C VAL A 95 6.97 -7.76 -15.00
N ASN A 96 7.49 -7.67 -16.23
CA ASN A 96 6.66 -7.56 -17.44
C ASN A 96 6.02 -8.92 -17.77
N ALA A 97 6.77 -10.01 -17.65
CA ALA A 97 6.22 -11.37 -17.78
C ALA A 97 5.18 -11.66 -16.70
N PHE A 98 5.45 -11.27 -15.46
CA PHE A 98 4.48 -11.36 -14.37
C PHE A 98 3.18 -10.61 -14.69
N LEU A 99 3.26 -9.37 -15.15
CA LEU A 99 2.08 -8.59 -15.51
C LEU A 99 1.34 -9.18 -16.72
N ALA A 100 2.07 -9.67 -17.72
CA ALA A 100 1.50 -10.32 -18.91
C ALA A 100 0.72 -11.58 -18.58
N HIS A 101 1.16 -12.37 -17.58
CA HIS A 101 0.46 -13.56 -17.11
C HIS A 101 -0.98 -13.28 -16.67
N TYR A 102 -1.24 -12.06 -16.15
CA TYR A 102 -2.58 -11.66 -15.71
C TYR A 102 -3.37 -10.87 -16.76
N ALA A 103 -2.90 -10.80 -18.03
CA ALA A 103 -3.53 -9.99 -19.06
C ALA A 103 -5.02 -10.32 -19.23
N ASP A 104 -5.35 -11.61 -19.26
CA ASP A 104 -6.72 -12.11 -19.45
C ASP A 104 -7.46 -12.34 -18.12
N GLN A 105 -6.78 -12.20 -16.98
CA GLN A 105 -7.31 -12.47 -15.66
C GLN A 105 -6.96 -11.36 -14.65
N PRO A 106 -7.18 -10.08 -14.98
CA PRO A 106 -6.75 -8.97 -14.10
C PRO A 106 -7.41 -9.03 -12.72
N ALA A 107 -8.65 -9.51 -12.63
CA ALA A 107 -9.35 -9.67 -11.36
C ALA A 107 -8.67 -10.67 -10.41
N ARG A 108 -7.95 -11.67 -10.91
CA ARG A 108 -7.16 -12.61 -10.11
C ARG A 108 -6.00 -11.91 -9.42
N LEU A 109 -5.28 -11.07 -10.15
CA LEU A 109 -4.20 -10.24 -9.59
C LEU A 109 -4.73 -9.28 -8.52
N LEU A 110 -5.80 -8.54 -8.85
CA LEU A 110 -6.35 -7.50 -7.99
C LEU A 110 -7.03 -8.04 -6.71
N LYS A 111 -7.31 -9.33 -6.61
CA LYS A 111 -7.74 -9.99 -5.37
C LYS A 111 -6.59 -10.25 -4.40
N ASN A 112 -5.34 -10.25 -4.86
CA ASN A 112 -4.19 -10.42 -3.98
C ASN A 112 -3.99 -9.16 -3.14
N LEU A 113 -3.83 -9.31 -1.83
CA LEU A 113 -3.78 -8.22 -0.85
C LEU A 113 -2.83 -7.08 -1.24
N HIS A 114 -1.64 -7.41 -1.76
CA HIS A 114 -0.63 -6.40 -2.12
C HIS A 114 -0.92 -5.69 -3.45
N PHE A 115 -1.80 -6.26 -4.27
CA PHE A 115 -2.21 -5.71 -5.56
C PHE A 115 -3.63 -5.11 -5.55
N VAL A 116 -4.36 -5.22 -4.44
CA VAL A 116 -5.66 -4.54 -4.27
C VAL A 116 -5.50 -3.04 -4.57
N PRO A 117 -6.35 -2.44 -5.42
CA PRO A 117 -6.26 -1.02 -5.71
C PRO A 117 -6.39 -0.13 -4.47
N GLN A 118 -5.71 1.00 -4.45
CA GLN A 118 -5.72 1.94 -3.32
C GLN A 118 -7.10 2.57 -3.12
N TRP A 119 -7.84 2.79 -4.22
CA TRP A 119 -9.20 3.34 -4.16
C TRP A 119 -10.14 2.49 -3.29
N PHE A 120 -9.91 1.18 -3.22
CA PHE A 120 -10.70 0.30 -2.36
C PHE A 120 -10.60 0.71 -0.88
N TYR A 121 -9.40 1.02 -0.43
CA TYR A 121 -9.16 1.50 0.94
C TYR A 121 -9.72 2.90 1.16
N TYR A 122 -9.63 3.77 0.15
CA TYR A 122 -10.20 5.10 0.19
C TYR A 122 -11.72 5.07 0.39
N VAL A 123 -12.43 4.33 -0.46
CA VAL A 123 -13.91 4.25 -0.41
C VAL A 123 -14.39 3.60 0.89
N ASN A 124 -13.76 2.50 1.32
CA ASN A 124 -14.18 1.78 2.51
C ASN A 124 -13.71 2.46 3.81
N GLY A 125 -12.55 3.11 3.81
CA GLY A 125 -11.99 3.77 4.97
C GLY A 125 -12.48 5.19 5.17
N LYS A 126 -12.97 5.87 4.13
CA LYS A 126 -13.44 7.27 4.17
C LYS A 126 -12.44 8.20 4.87
N PRO A 127 -11.21 8.33 4.39
CA PRO A 127 -10.18 9.14 5.04
C PRO A 127 -10.56 10.62 5.00
N SER A 128 -10.20 11.33 6.05
CA SER A 128 -10.28 12.80 6.13
C SER A 128 -8.99 13.45 5.65
N ILE A 129 -7.86 12.71 5.74
CA ILE A 129 -6.53 13.20 5.38
C ILE A 129 -5.85 12.16 4.47
N ILE A 130 -5.28 12.64 3.39
CA ILE A 130 -4.50 11.82 2.43
C ILE A 130 -3.08 12.35 2.42
N LEU A 131 -2.13 11.48 2.75
CA LEU A 131 -0.71 11.74 2.66
C LEU A 131 -0.16 11.09 1.39
N ARG A 132 0.96 11.58 0.88
CA ARG A 132 1.66 10.99 -0.25
C ARG A 132 2.98 10.37 0.18
N GLN A 133 3.23 9.17 -0.26
CA GLN A 133 4.48 8.46 0.05
C GLN A 133 5.70 9.22 -0.46
N GLU A 134 5.57 9.88 -1.61
CA GLU A 134 6.61 10.70 -2.24
C GLU A 134 6.97 11.95 -1.41
N HIS A 135 6.04 12.42 -0.57
CA HIS A 135 6.20 13.59 0.29
C HIS A 135 6.03 13.25 1.78
N LEU A 136 6.12 11.97 2.14
CA LEU A 136 5.74 11.50 3.48
C LEU A 136 6.48 12.21 4.60
N ALA A 137 7.74 12.57 4.41
CA ALA A 137 8.52 13.29 5.43
C ALA A 137 7.90 14.65 5.82
N THR A 138 7.29 15.32 4.84
CA THR A 138 6.58 16.59 5.06
C THR A 138 5.13 16.36 5.48
N ASP A 139 4.43 15.50 4.76
CA ASP A 139 2.98 15.30 4.93
C ASP A 139 2.65 14.71 6.32
N ILE A 140 3.51 13.85 6.86
CA ILE A 140 3.29 13.20 8.16
C ILE A 140 3.23 14.21 9.31
N GLN A 141 3.82 15.40 9.14
CA GLN A 141 3.79 16.46 10.15
C GLN A 141 2.36 16.91 10.47
N ILE A 142 1.43 16.81 9.51
CA ILE A 142 0.00 17.09 9.73
C ILE A 142 -0.54 16.16 10.82
N ILE A 143 -0.19 14.87 10.77
CA ILE A 143 -0.63 13.88 11.75
C ILE A 143 0.15 14.02 13.06
N ALA A 144 1.46 14.28 12.98
CA ALA A 144 2.31 14.52 14.13
C ALA A 144 1.81 15.69 15.01
N ASN A 145 1.33 16.75 14.37
CA ASN A 145 0.76 17.91 15.09
C ASN A 145 -0.58 17.58 15.80
N LEU A 146 -1.30 16.56 15.35
CA LEU A 146 -2.55 16.11 15.99
C LEU A 146 -2.29 15.14 17.16
N ALA A 147 -1.11 14.52 17.25
CA ALA A 147 -0.73 13.60 18.31
C ALA A 147 0.79 13.70 18.64
N PRO A 148 1.29 14.89 19.00
CA PRO A 148 2.73 15.13 19.14
C PRO A 148 3.39 14.26 20.22
N GLN A 149 2.65 13.87 21.26
CA GLN A 149 3.14 13.04 22.36
C GLN A 149 3.45 11.59 21.94
N TYR A 150 2.97 11.14 20.77
CA TYR A 150 3.18 9.80 20.24
C TYR A 150 4.08 9.77 19.00
N PHE A 151 4.52 10.92 18.51
CA PHE A 151 5.33 10.99 17.30
C PHE A 151 6.82 10.88 17.64
N GLU A 152 7.42 9.75 17.28
CA GLU A 152 8.84 9.45 17.51
C GLU A 152 9.75 9.86 16.34
N GLY A 153 9.14 10.30 15.22
CA GLY A 153 9.86 10.64 14.00
C GLY A 153 9.85 9.53 12.95
N LEU A 154 9.94 9.93 11.68
CA LEU A 154 10.07 8.97 10.59
C LEU A 154 11.48 8.38 10.56
N SER A 155 11.57 7.09 10.79
CA SER A 155 12.77 6.31 10.45
C SER A 155 12.66 5.79 9.01
N VAL A 156 13.77 5.83 8.27
CA VAL A 156 13.87 5.20 6.95
C VAL A 156 13.94 3.69 7.16
N GLN A 157 12.81 3.08 7.51
CA GLN A 157 12.69 1.64 7.62
C GLN A 157 12.19 1.06 6.31
N ASN A 158 12.80 -0.03 5.91
CA ASN A 158 12.40 -0.92 4.80
C ASN A 158 12.66 -0.39 3.38
N LYS A 159 13.91 -0.28 3.01
CA LYS A 159 14.27 -0.70 1.64
C LYS A 159 13.87 -2.17 1.55
N SER A 160 12.93 -2.51 0.66
CA SER A 160 12.69 -3.91 0.28
C SER A 160 14.05 -4.57 0.05
N PRO A 161 14.28 -5.82 0.49
CA PRO A 161 15.56 -6.48 0.30
C PRO A 161 16.05 -6.25 -1.12
N SER A 162 17.23 -5.66 -1.27
CA SER A 162 17.78 -5.24 -2.57
C SER A 162 18.36 -6.41 -3.38
N GLN A 163 18.14 -7.64 -2.94
CA GLN A 163 18.75 -8.85 -3.51
C GLN A 163 17.81 -9.70 -4.38
N VAL A 164 16.83 -9.08 -5.02
CA VAL A 164 16.03 -9.80 -6.00
C VAL A 164 16.71 -9.64 -7.35
N GLU A 165 17.32 -10.72 -7.87
CA GLU A 165 17.86 -10.81 -9.24
C GLU A 165 16.71 -10.89 -10.26
N ALA A 166 15.88 -9.86 -10.35
CA ALA A 166 14.77 -9.78 -11.28
C ALA A 166 14.79 -8.45 -12.02
N ASN A 167 14.40 -8.48 -13.30
CA ASN A 167 14.07 -7.26 -14.01
C ASN A 167 12.81 -6.64 -13.41
N THR A 168 12.95 -5.47 -12.81
CA THR A 168 11.84 -4.71 -12.20
C THR A 168 11.52 -3.43 -12.96
N SER A 169 12.12 -3.23 -14.13
CA SER A 169 11.84 -2.12 -15.04
C SER A 169 10.67 -2.45 -15.93
N LEU A 170 9.60 -1.66 -15.85
CA LEU A 170 8.45 -1.80 -16.73
C LEU A 170 8.72 -1.22 -18.11
N THR A 171 8.36 -1.96 -19.15
CA THR A 171 8.25 -1.43 -20.51
C THR A 171 7.13 -0.40 -20.59
N ASP A 172 7.10 0.39 -21.67
CA ASP A 172 6.02 1.39 -21.84
C ASP A 172 4.66 0.73 -22.03
N GLU A 173 4.60 -0.43 -22.68
CA GLU A 173 3.39 -1.24 -22.77
C GLU A 173 2.93 -1.70 -21.37
N SER A 174 3.83 -2.21 -20.57
CA SER A 174 3.52 -2.64 -19.19
C SER A 174 3.09 -1.46 -18.32
N LYS A 175 3.71 -0.29 -18.44
CA LYS A 175 3.26 0.94 -17.77
C LYS A 175 1.85 1.33 -18.17
N ALA A 176 1.54 1.27 -19.47
CA ALA A 176 0.18 1.55 -19.96
C ALA A 176 -0.84 0.58 -19.38
N ARG A 177 -0.50 -0.71 -19.31
CA ARG A 177 -1.34 -1.74 -18.69
C ARG A 177 -1.55 -1.51 -17.20
N VAL A 178 -0.51 -1.16 -16.44
CA VAL A 178 -0.64 -0.79 -15.02
C VAL A 178 -1.54 0.45 -14.87
N LYS A 179 -1.40 1.45 -15.75
CA LYS A 179 -2.28 2.64 -15.74
C LYS A 179 -3.73 2.28 -15.97
N ASP A 180 -4.01 1.33 -16.85
CA ASP A 180 -5.37 0.86 -17.09
C ASP A 180 -5.94 0.09 -15.90
N LEU A 181 -5.19 -0.86 -15.34
CA LEU A 181 -5.57 -1.63 -14.15
C LEU A 181 -5.88 -0.77 -12.94
N TYR A 182 -5.10 0.30 -12.72
CA TYR A 182 -5.20 1.19 -11.56
C TYR A 182 -5.71 2.58 -11.93
N ARG A 183 -6.54 2.69 -12.99
CA ARG A 183 -7.05 3.98 -13.52
C ARG A 183 -7.65 4.86 -12.43
N THR A 184 -8.46 4.29 -11.56
CA THR A 184 -9.08 5.04 -10.44
C THR A 184 -8.04 5.50 -9.42
N ASP A 185 -7.02 4.69 -9.13
CA ASP A 185 -5.92 5.10 -8.26
C ASP A 185 -5.16 6.30 -8.84
N PHE A 186 -4.93 6.32 -10.17
CA PHE A 186 -4.29 7.46 -10.83
C PHE A 186 -5.14 8.72 -10.76
N MET A 187 -6.45 8.60 -10.91
CA MET A 187 -7.36 9.74 -10.78
C MET A 187 -7.32 10.33 -9.36
N LEU A 188 -7.35 9.47 -8.34
CA LEU A 188 -7.26 9.91 -6.94
C LEU A 188 -5.88 10.45 -6.60
N TRP A 189 -4.81 9.79 -7.05
CA TRP A 189 -3.44 10.23 -6.82
C TRP A 189 -3.13 11.56 -7.52
N GLY A 190 -3.60 11.76 -8.77
CA GLY A 190 -3.48 13.02 -9.51
C GLY A 190 -4.39 14.13 -8.97
N GLY A 191 -5.63 13.79 -8.57
CA GLY A 191 -6.62 14.75 -8.09
C GLY A 191 -6.34 15.28 -6.69
N SER A 192 -5.61 14.56 -5.84
CA SER A 192 -5.22 15.04 -4.52
C SER A 192 -4.21 16.22 -4.55
N ALA A 193 -3.72 16.60 -5.76
CA ALA A 193 -2.96 17.83 -5.96
C ALA A 193 -3.84 19.08 -6.14
N LEU A 194 -5.17 18.93 -6.24
CA LEU A 194 -6.10 20.03 -6.50
C LEU A 194 -6.83 20.54 -5.25
N GLY A 195 -6.43 20.08 -4.06
CA GLY A 195 -7.02 20.45 -2.77
C GLY A 195 -6.09 21.25 -1.87
N SER A 196 -5.28 22.13 -2.43
CA SER A 196 -4.47 23.11 -1.69
C SER A 196 -4.91 24.52 -2.01
#